data_d99f3b5a9eeb402123f8232588ceed9e
#
_entry.id   d99f3b5a9eeb402123f8232588ceed9e
#
_cell.length_a   1.000
_cell.length_b   1.000
_cell.length_c   1.000
_cell.angle_alpha   90.00
_cell.angle_beta   90.00
_cell.angle_gamma   90.00
#
_symmetry.space_group_name_H-M   'P 1'
#
loop_
_entity.id
_entity.type
_entity.pdbx_description
1 polymer ?
#
loop_
_entity_poly.entity_id
_entity_poly.type
_entity_poly.pdbx_seq_one_letter_code
_entity_poly.pdbx_strand_id
1 'polypeptide(L)'
;MSEPCVIARLGGGLGNQLFMYAFNKAMAERNRVPLKLDIVGGFERDRTYQRSHLLDHLLPAETTASRWEARRFPLGHRLRKLERRINAHRPLDERRYVEEPDQRYHPEIKQLRITRPTVFNGYWQAPQYFDDLSQDMRERIVFPEALTAPVQAETDQIRTAEHA
;
A
#
# COMPACT_ATOMS: atom_id res chain seq x y z
N MET A 1 22.27 1.55 12.19
CA MET A 1 20.80 1.30 12.27
C MET A 1 20.23 1.74 10.93
N SER A 2 19.30 0.96 10.35
CA SER A 2 18.64 1.36 9.08
C SER A 2 17.76 2.59 9.30
N GLU A 3 17.76 3.53 8.36
CA GLU A 3 16.91 4.72 8.43
C GLU A 3 15.43 4.35 8.48
N PRO A 4 14.59 5.12 9.22
CA PRO A 4 13.15 4.91 9.23
C PRO A 4 12.55 5.04 7.83
N CYS A 5 11.68 4.13 7.46
CA CYS A 5 10.91 4.21 6.21
C CYS A 5 9.61 3.41 6.32
N VAL A 6 8.63 3.78 5.53
CA VAL A 6 7.41 3.00 5.29
C VAL A 6 7.66 2.04 4.13
N ILE A 7 7.29 0.78 4.30
CA ILE A 7 7.36 -0.23 3.24
C ILE A 7 5.95 -0.75 2.96
N ALA A 8 5.40 -0.37 1.82
CA ALA A 8 4.10 -0.83 1.35
C ALA A 8 4.22 -2.21 0.72
N ARG A 9 3.67 -3.24 1.33
CA ARG A 9 3.56 -4.55 0.68
C ARG A 9 2.36 -4.55 -0.24
N LEU A 10 2.60 -4.49 -1.53
CA LEU A 10 1.57 -4.49 -2.55
C LEU A 10 1.10 -5.90 -2.91
N GLY A 11 -0.19 -6.04 -3.22
CA GLY A 11 -0.79 -7.31 -3.63
C GLY A 11 -2.22 -7.11 -4.13
N GLY A 12 -2.82 -8.19 -4.62
CA GLY A 12 -4.19 -8.13 -5.14
C GLY A 12 -4.31 -7.41 -6.49
N GLY A 13 -5.54 -7.06 -6.88
CA GLY A 13 -5.83 -6.31 -8.10
C GLY A 13 -5.51 -4.81 -7.97
N LEU A 14 -5.61 -4.09 -9.09
CA LEU A 14 -5.24 -2.67 -9.18
C LEU A 14 -5.90 -1.79 -8.11
N GLY A 15 -7.21 -1.94 -7.88
CA GLY A 15 -7.91 -1.17 -6.85
C GLY A 15 -7.33 -1.38 -5.44
N ASN A 16 -7.01 -2.64 -5.08
CA ASN A 16 -6.36 -2.92 -3.80
C ASN A 16 -4.97 -2.29 -3.72
N GLN A 17 -4.19 -2.37 -4.80
CA GLN A 17 -2.87 -1.75 -4.86
C GLN A 17 -2.93 -0.23 -4.68
N LEU A 18 -3.96 0.44 -5.22
CA LEU A 18 -4.19 1.87 -5.03
C LEU A 18 -4.50 2.21 -3.57
N PHE A 19 -5.36 1.45 -2.90
CA PHE A 19 -5.62 1.64 -1.46
C PHE A 19 -4.36 1.43 -0.62
N MET A 20 -3.63 0.34 -0.88
CA MET A 20 -2.35 0.08 -0.21
C MET A 20 -1.36 1.21 -0.40
N TYR A 21 -1.24 1.73 -1.62
CA TYR A 21 -0.37 2.86 -1.93
C TYR A 21 -0.82 4.12 -1.19
N ALA A 22 -2.10 4.50 -1.28
CA ALA A 22 -2.64 5.71 -0.65
C ALA A 22 -2.40 5.73 0.86
N PHE A 23 -2.71 4.64 1.55
CA PHE A 23 -2.45 4.49 2.98
C PHE A 23 -0.95 4.66 3.31
N ASN A 24 -0.09 3.93 2.63
CA ASN A 24 1.34 3.93 2.92
C ASN A 24 2.00 5.26 2.55
N LYS A 25 1.54 5.93 1.50
CA LYS A 25 1.98 7.28 1.12
C LYS A 25 1.61 8.28 2.20
N ALA A 26 0.36 8.25 2.67
CA ALA A 26 -0.10 9.08 3.77
C ALA A 26 0.72 8.86 5.06
N MET A 27 1.02 7.60 5.38
CA MET A 27 1.87 7.27 6.54
C MET A 27 3.29 7.81 6.39
N ALA A 28 3.89 7.69 5.19
CA ALA A 28 5.23 8.18 4.92
C ALA A 28 5.30 9.72 5.04
N GLU A 29 4.33 10.43 4.47
CA GLU A 29 4.29 11.90 4.50
C GLU A 29 4.05 12.44 5.92
N ARG A 30 3.08 11.91 6.68
CA ARG A 30 2.86 12.31 8.08
C ARG A 30 4.10 12.11 8.95
N ASN A 31 4.86 11.06 8.70
CA ASN A 31 6.08 10.75 9.45
C ASN A 31 7.34 11.39 8.85
N ARG A 32 7.27 12.03 7.68
CA ARG A 32 8.41 12.61 6.96
C ARG A 32 9.53 11.60 6.71
N VAL A 33 9.15 10.40 6.29
CA VAL A 33 10.08 9.30 6.00
C VAL A 33 9.85 8.81 4.56
N PRO A 34 10.85 8.17 3.93
CA PRO A 34 10.69 7.60 2.60
C PRO A 34 9.61 6.52 2.54
N LEU A 35 8.87 6.47 1.42
CA LEU A 35 8.06 5.33 1.03
C LEU A 35 8.90 4.40 0.15
N LYS A 36 8.77 3.09 0.38
CA LYS A 36 9.31 2.04 -0.48
C LYS A 36 8.23 1.01 -0.79
N LEU A 37 8.23 0.46 -2.00
CA LEU A 37 7.25 -0.53 -2.43
C LEU A 37 7.84 -1.95 -2.40
N ASP A 38 7.22 -2.87 -1.69
CA ASP A 38 7.46 -4.31 -1.80
C ASP A 38 6.54 -4.88 -2.89
N ILE A 39 7.05 -4.90 -4.12
CA ILE A 39 6.35 -5.37 -5.32
C ILE A 39 6.49 -6.88 -5.56
N VAL A 40 7.07 -7.61 -4.63
CA VAL A 40 7.31 -9.06 -4.72
C VAL A 40 6.53 -9.82 -3.66
N GLY A 41 6.70 -9.43 -2.40
CA GLY A 41 6.24 -10.24 -1.25
C GLY A 41 4.74 -10.45 -1.17
N GLY A 42 3.91 -9.55 -1.70
CA GLY A 42 2.46 -9.69 -1.76
C GLY A 42 1.97 -10.58 -2.90
N PHE A 43 2.76 -10.73 -3.97
CA PHE A 43 2.40 -11.51 -5.15
C PHE A 43 2.96 -12.93 -5.16
N GLU A 44 4.01 -13.23 -4.37
CA GLU A 44 4.67 -14.56 -4.34
C GLU A 44 3.71 -15.74 -4.12
N ARG A 45 2.55 -15.51 -3.52
CA ARG A 45 1.56 -16.55 -3.20
C ARG A 45 0.30 -16.50 -4.06
N ASP A 46 0.17 -15.53 -4.95
CA ASP A 46 -0.98 -15.44 -5.86
C ASP A 46 -0.82 -16.41 -7.04
N ARG A 47 -1.06 -17.69 -6.77
CA ARG A 47 -1.02 -18.75 -7.79
C ARG A 47 -2.30 -18.83 -8.62
N THR A 48 -3.41 -18.32 -8.07
CA THR A 48 -4.74 -18.44 -8.69
C THR A 48 -4.94 -17.38 -9.78
N TYR A 49 -4.63 -16.12 -9.47
CA TYR A 49 -4.88 -15.01 -10.39
C TYR A 49 -3.63 -14.50 -11.08
N GLN A 50 -2.44 -14.94 -10.65
CA GLN A 50 -1.14 -14.54 -11.20
C GLN A 50 -0.99 -13.01 -11.36
N ARG A 51 -1.49 -12.27 -10.36
CA ARG A 51 -1.47 -10.81 -10.35
C ARG A 51 -0.05 -10.29 -10.23
N SER A 52 0.17 -9.11 -10.78
CA SER A 52 1.45 -8.42 -10.77
C SER A 52 1.29 -6.98 -10.29
N HIS A 53 2.39 -6.29 -10.12
CA HIS A 53 2.43 -4.87 -9.85
C HIS A 53 1.95 -4.08 -11.07
N LEU A 54 1.01 -3.17 -10.87
CA LEU A 54 0.36 -2.40 -11.94
C LEU A 54 0.47 -0.88 -11.74
N LEU A 55 0.96 -0.41 -10.59
CA LEU A 55 0.97 1.02 -10.27
C LEU A 55 1.98 1.82 -11.09
N ASP A 56 3.02 1.20 -11.64
CA ASP A 56 4.01 1.88 -12.50
C ASP A 56 3.38 2.55 -13.74
N HIS A 57 2.19 2.09 -14.13
CA HIS A 57 1.44 2.69 -15.24
C HIS A 57 0.61 3.91 -14.86
N LEU A 58 0.40 4.15 -13.57
CA LEU A 58 -0.54 5.15 -13.06
C LEU A 58 0.11 6.20 -12.15
N LEU A 59 1.27 5.91 -11.62
CA LEU A 59 1.92 6.72 -10.59
C LEU A 59 3.36 7.05 -10.97
N PRO A 60 3.91 8.16 -10.47
CA PRO A 60 5.34 8.41 -10.54
C PRO A 60 6.14 7.26 -9.93
N ALA A 61 7.33 7.00 -10.47
CA ALA A 61 8.20 5.95 -9.98
C ALA A 61 8.53 6.14 -8.49
N GLU A 62 8.21 5.14 -7.69
CA GLU A 62 8.57 5.07 -6.27
C GLU A 62 9.74 4.11 -6.07
N THR A 63 10.48 4.30 -4.98
CA THR A 63 11.61 3.44 -4.65
C THR A 63 11.14 2.03 -4.28
N THR A 64 11.69 1.02 -4.95
CA THR A 64 11.40 -0.39 -4.62
C THR A 64 12.21 -0.82 -3.39
N ALA A 65 11.54 -1.47 -2.46
CA ALA A 65 12.19 -2.08 -1.30
C ALA A 65 12.99 -3.31 -1.71
N SER A 66 14.19 -3.44 -1.20
CA SER A 66 14.97 -4.66 -1.38
C SER A 66 14.28 -5.85 -0.68
N ARG A 67 14.58 -7.07 -1.14
CA ARG A 67 14.07 -8.30 -0.49
C ARG A 67 14.42 -8.38 1.00
N TRP A 68 15.52 -7.80 1.43
CA TRP A 68 15.94 -7.78 2.83
C TRP A 68 15.10 -6.79 3.66
N GLU A 69 14.80 -5.62 3.13
CA GLU A 69 13.97 -4.61 3.79
C GLU A 69 12.52 -5.10 3.94
N ALA A 70 11.97 -5.69 2.88
CA ALA A 70 10.59 -6.20 2.84
C ALA A 70 10.41 -7.51 3.63
N ARG A 71 11.47 -8.11 4.16
CA ARG A 71 11.43 -9.40 4.81
C ARG A 71 10.62 -9.36 6.09
N ARG A 72 9.53 -10.13 6.11
CA ARG A 72 8.67 -10.27 7.29
C ARG A 72 9.40 -10.98 8.44
N PHE A 73 10.22 -11.97 8.10
CA PHE A 73 10.87 -12.88 9.05
C PHE A 73 12.38 -12.95 8.76
N PRO A 74 13.19 -12.05 9.36
CA PRO A 74 14.64 -12.04 9.12
C PRO A 74 15.33 -13.34 9.53
N LEU A 75 14.79 -14.06 10.51
CA LEU A 75 15.36 -15.34 11.01
C LEU A 75 14.87 -16.58 10.23
N GLY A 76 14.08 -16.39 9.16
CA GLY A 76 13.65 -17.47 8.26
C GLY A 76 12.37 -18.20 8.69
N HIS A 77 11.94 -19.14 7.85
CA HIS A 77 10.63 -19.82 8.00
C HIS A 77 10.48 -20.63 9.29
N ARG A 78 11.57 -21.19 9.82
CA ARG A 78 11.53 -22.04 11.02
C ARG A 78 11.14 -21.26 12.27
N LEU A 79 11.57 -20.02 12.39
CA LEU A 79 11.30 -19.16 13.54
C LEU A 79 10.09 -18.20 13.32
N ARG A 80 9.39 -18.33 12.21
CA ARG A 80 8.26 -17.47 11.85
C ARG A 80 7.20 -17.30 12.94
N LYS A 81 6.83 -18.40 13.63
CA LYS A 81 5.82 -18.34 14.70
C LYS A 81 6.32 -17.54 15.90
N LEU A 82 7.60 -17.71 16.25
CA LEU A 82 8.22 -16.98 17.35
C LEU A 82 8.35 -15.49 17.03
N GLU A 83 8.83 -15.17 15.84
CA GLU A 83 8.93 -13.77 15.38
C GLU A 83 7.57 -13.06 15.34
N ARG A 84 6.51 -13.74 14.86
CA ARG A 84 5.14 -13.19 14.92
C ARG A 84 4.72 -12.90 16.35
N ARG A 85 4.96 -13.80 17.29
CA ARG A 85 4.64 -13.59 18.71
C ARG A 85 5.40 -12.41 19.26
N ILE A 86 6.71 -12.38 19.08
CA ILE A 86 7.56 -11.27 19.55
C ILE A 86 7.08 -9.94 18.96
N ASN A 87 6.81 -9.89 17.66
CA ASN A 87 6.33 -8.68 17.01
C ASN A 87 4.94 -8.25 17.52
N ALA A 88 4.03 -9.20 17.78
CA ALA A 88 2.70 -8.91 18.29
C ALA A 88 2.69 -8.39 19.72
N HIS A 89 3.65 -8.80 20.55
CA HIS A 89 3.80 -8.33 21.93
C HIS A 89 4.53 -6.97 22.06
N ARG A 90 5.16 -6.49 20.98
CA ARG A 90 5.78 -5.16 20.97
C ARG A 90 4.72 -4.07 20.91
N PRO A 91 4.97 -2.91 21.52
CA PRO A 91 4.22 -1.69 21.22
C PRO A 91 4.13 -1.46 19.73
N LEU A 92 3.04 -0.85 19.26
CA LEU A 92 2.75 -0.75 17.83
C LEU A 92 3.86 0.01 17.07
N ASP A 93 4.41 1.06 17.67
CA ASP A 93 5.51 1.90 17.15
C ASP A 93 6.88 1.20 17.13
N GLU A 94 7.01 0.08 17.86
CA GLU A 94 8.20 -0.77 17.85
C GLU A 94 8.10 -1.94 16.87
N ARG A 95 6.94 -2.13 16.24
CA ARG A 95 6.74 -3.23 15.31
C ARG A 95 7.44 -2.96 14.00
N ARG A 96 8.15 -3.97 13.54
CA ARG A 96 8.76 -3.98 12.23
C ARG A 96 7.78 -4.36 11.11
N TYR A 97 6.68 -4.99 11.50
CA TYR A 97 5.66 -5.50 10.62
C TYR A 97 4.29 -5.26 11.23
N VAL A 98 3.47 -4.47 10.54
CA VAL A 98 2.11 -4.14 10.94
C VAL A 98 1.14 -4.81 9.96
N GLU A 99 0.34 -5.73 10.48
CA GLU A 99 -0.78 -6.33 9.74
C GLU A 99 -2.05 -5.53 10.01
N GLU A 100 -2.86 -5.32 8.99
CA GLU A 100 -4.21 -4.80 9.14
C GLU A 100 -5.02 -5.76 10.02
N PRO A 101 -5.56 -5.31 11.16
CA PRO A 101 -6.27 -6.20 12.09
C PRO A 101 -7.57 -6.74 11.49
N ASP A 102 -8.32 -5.88 10.87
CA ASP A 102 -9.55 -6.12 10.13
C ASP A 102 -9.76 -4.98 9.10
N GLN A 103 -10.90 -4.96 8.40
CA GLN A 103 -11.19 -3.96 7.37
C GLN A 103 -11.72 -2.62 7.94
N ARG A 104 -11.66 -2.42 9.26
CA ARG A 104 -12.12 -1.20 9.90
C ARG A 104 -11.01 -0.18 10.04
N TYR A 105 -11.42 1.05 10.30
CA TYR A 105 -10.48 2.12 10.63
C TYR A 105 -9.96 1.98 12.06
N HIS A 106 -8.65 2.05 12.21
CA HIS A 106 -7.91 1.99 13.48
C HIS A 106 -7.11 3.30 13.67
N PRO A 107 -7.61 4.25 14.49
CA PRO A 107 -6.96 5.56 14.69
C PRO A 107 -5.52 5.44 15.19
N GLU A 108 -5.22 4.46 16.02
CA GLU A 108 -3.89 4.19 16.54
C GLU A 108 -2.87 3.83 15.44
N ILE A 109 -3.33 3.22 14.34
CA ILE A 109 -2.49 2.93 13.17
C ILE A 109 -2.25 4.21 12.37
N LYS A 110 -3.29 5.05 12.16
CA LYS A 110 -3.13 6.34 11.47
C LYS A 110 -2.12 7.25 12.17
N GLN A 111 -2.09 7.22 13.49
CA GLN A 111 -1.23 8.07 14.35
C GLN A 111 0.15 7.47 14.63
N LEU A 112 0.45 6.31 14.05
CA LEU A 112 1.67 5.60 14.33
C LEU A 112 2.91 6.40 13.92
N ARG A 113 3.89 6.52 14.85
CA ARG A 113 5.20 7.10 14.58
C ARG A 113 6.15 6.04 14.02
N ILE A 114 6.75 6.36 12.89
CA ILE A 114 7.68 5.46 12.20
C ILE A 114 9.11 5.81 12.61
N THR A 115 9.68 5.01 13.49
CA THR A 115 11.04 5.19 14.05
C THR A 115 12.07 4.21 13.48
N ARG A 116 11.62 3.30 12.60
CA ARG A 116 12.42 2.25 11.97
C ARG A 116 11.77 1.80 10.66
N PRO A 117 12.46 1.03 9.80
CA PRO A 117 11.82 0.43 8.64
C PRO A 117 10.63 -0.43 9.07
N THR A 118 9.44 -0.07 8.63
CA THR A 118 8.17 -0.72 9.01
C THR A 118 7.41 -1.16 7.77
N VAL A 119 7.13 -2.46 7.69
CA VAL A 119 6.35 -3.07 6.62
C VAL A 119 4.87 -3.09 7.01
N PHE A 120 4.03 -2.51 6.17
CA PHE A 120 2.58 -2.58 6.29
C PHE A 120 2.00 -3.61 5.33
N ASN A 121 1.15 -4.50 5.86
CA ASN A 121 0.50 -5.57 5.11
C ASN A 121 -1.00 -5.58 5.39
N GLY A 122 -1.78 -5.27 4.40
CA GLY A 122 -3.24 -5.18 4.46
C GLY A 122 -3.74 -4.41 3.25
N TYR A 123 -5.06 -4.36 3.07
CA TYR A 123 -5.69 -3.61 1.99
C TYR A 123 -5.93 -2.13 2.33
N TRP A 124 -6.08 -1.80 3.62
CA TRP A 124 -6.20 -0.44 4.15
C TRP A 124 -7.31 0.38 3.49
N GLN A 125 -8.46 -0.26 3.26
CA GLN A 125 -9.55 0.31 2.45
C GLN A 125 -10.39 1.38 3.17
N ALA A 126 -10.16 1.65 4.45
CA ALA A 126 -10.86 2.70 5.18
C ALA A 126 -10.36 4.10 4.74
N PRO A 127 -11.20 4.97 4.13
CA PRO A 127 -10.77 6.26 3.60
C PRO A 127 -10.14 7.19 4.65
N GLN A 128 -10.54 7.05 5.90
CA GLN A 128 -10.02 7.83 7.03
C GLN A 128 -8.50 7.72 7.22
N TYR A 129 -7.87 6.69 6.67
CA TYR A 129 -6.42 6.54 6.73
C TYR A 129 -5.65 7.56 5.89
N PHE A 130 -6.28 8.13 4.83
CA PHE A 130 -5.63 9.01 3.86
C PHE A 130 -6.52 10.17 3.39
N ASP A 131 -7.58 10.50 4.16
CA ASP A 131 -8.51 11.60 3.87
C ASP A 131 -7.82 12.97 3.79
N ASP A 132 -6.78 13.17 4.59
CA ASP A 132 -5.92 14.35 4.61
C ASP A 132 -5.05 14.53 3.33
N LEU A 133 -4.88 13.48 2.54
CA LEU A 133 -4.09 13.49 1.30
C LEU A 133 -4.92 13.17 0.05
N SER A 134 -6.24 13.07 0.17
CA SER A 134 -7.10 12.58 -0.91
C SER A 134 -7.01 13.42 -2.19
N GLN A 135 -6.83 14.74 -2.09
CA GLN A 135 -6.70 15.63 -3.23
C GLN A 135 -5.35 15.43 -3.94
N ASP A 136 -4.25 15.45 -3.20
CA ASP A 136 -2.91 15.22 -3.73
C ASP A 136 -2.79 13.83 -4.40
N MET A 137 -3.43 12.82 -3.79
CA MET A 137 -3.47 11.47 -4.35
C MET A 137 -4.22 11.40 -5.69
N ARG A 138 -5.33 12.12 -5.85
CA ARG A 138 -6.07 12.18 -7.12
C ARG A 138 -5.25 12.84 -8.22
N GLU A 139 -4.52 13.89 -7.90
CA GLU A 139 -3.66 14.61 -8.84
C GLU A 139 -2.45 13.77 -9.29
N ARG A 140 -1.97 12.86 -8.43
CA ARG A 140 -0.85 11.96 -8.74
C ARG A 140 -1.24 10.78 -9.62
N ILE A 141 -2.50 10.35 -9.58
CA ILE A 141 -2.97 9.20 -10.37
C ILE A 141 -3.25 9.68 -11.81
N VAL A 142 -2.39 9.28 -12.74
CA VAL A 142 -2.53 9.60 -14.15
C VAL A 142 -2.88 8.34 -14.93
N PHE A 143 -4.09 8.30 -15.46
CA PHE A 143 -4.50 7.20 -16.34
C PHE A 143 -3.96 7.44 -17.76
N PRO A 144 -3.25 6.45 -18.34
CA PRO A 144 -2.80 6.53 -19.74
C PRO A 144 -3.97 6.75 -20.70
N GLU A 145 -3.79 7.56 -21.71
CA GLU A 145 -4.82 7.87 -22.72
C GLU A 145 -5.38 6.61 -23.36
N ALA A 146 -4.53 5.60 -23.61
CA ALA A 146 -4.98 4.31 -24.14
C ALA A 146 -6.01 3.58 -23.28
N LEU A 147 -6.07 3.87 -21.98
CA LEU A 147 -7.06 3.31 -21.06
C LEU A 147 -8.29 4.24 -20.92
N THR A 148 -8.10 5.53 -21.09
CA THR A 148 -9.19 6.52 -20.91
C THR A 148 -9.99 6.75 -22.16
N ALA A 149 -9.40 6.69 -23.35
CA ALA A 149 -10.09 6.97 -24.61
C ALA A 149 -11.34 6.09 -24.88
N PRO A 150 -11.30 4.76 -24.70
CA PRO A 150 -12.50 3.93 -24.86
C PRO A 150 -13.59 4.26 -23.84
N VAL A 151 -13.19 4.49 -22.58
CA VAL A 151 -14.13 4.82 -21.48
C VAL A 151 -14.74 6.20 -21.68
N GLN A 152 -13.98 7.15 -22.21
CA GLN A 152 -14.47 8.50 -22.51
C GLN A 152 -15.58 8.48 -23.55
N ALA A 153 -15.42 7.70 -24.62
CA ALA A 153 -16.44 7.56 -25.66
C ALA A 153 -17.76 6.98 -25.11
N GLU A 154 -17.68 5.95 -24.23
CA GLU A 154 -18.87 5.39 -23.58
C GLU A 154 -19.52 6.39 -22.61
N THR A 155 -18.71 7.12 -21.85
CA THR A 155 -19.19 8.15 -20.91
C THR A 155 -19.93 9.27 -21.64
N ASP A 156 -19.42 9.71 -22.78
CA ASP A 156 -20.05 10.75 -23.59
C ASP A 156 -21.37 10.27 -24.20
N GLN A 157 -21.48 9.01 -24.59
CA GLN A 157 -22.73 8.39 -25.03
C GLN A 157 -23.78 8.36 -23.92
N ILE A 158 -23.38 7.95 -22.68
CA ILE A 158 -24.30 7.91 -21.53
C ILE A 158 -24.81 9.32 -21.21
N ARG A 159 -23.93 10.31 -21.14
CA ARG A 159 -24.31 11.70 -20.87
C ARG A 159 -25.29 12.26 -21.93
N THR A 160 -25.09 11.90 -23.19
CA THR A 160 -25.97 12.33 -24.27
C THR A 160 -27.35 11.68 -24.14
N ALA A 161 -27.43 10.42 -23.72
CA ALA A 161 -28.69 9.71 -23.51
C ALA A 161 -29.47 10.19 -22.26
N GLU A 162 -28.82 10.72 -21.24
CA GLU A 162 -29.48 11.28 -20.05
C GLU A 162 -30.10 12.66 -20.29
N HIS A 163 -29.71 13.33 -21.38
CA HIS A 163 -30.22 14.66 -21.76
C HIS A 163 -31.17 14.65 -22.97
N ALA A 164 -31.52 13.46 -23.46
CA ALA A 164 -32.49 13.27 -24.58
C ALA A 164 -33.84 12.75 -24.06
#